data_f4f8f92f499e5d4ea30f2c0b7ff16865
#
_entry.id   f4f8f92f499e5d4ea30f2c0b7ff16865
#
_cell.length_a   1.000
_cell.length_b   1.000
_cell.length_c   1.000
_cell.angle_alpha   90.00
_cell.angle_beta   90.00
_cell.angle_gamma   90.00
#
_symmetry.space_group_name_H-M   'P 1'
#
loop_
_entity.id
_entity.type
_entity.pdbx_description
1 polymer ?
#
loop_
_entity_poly.entity_id
_entity_poly.type
_entity_poly.pdbx_seq_one_letter_code
_entity_poly.pdbx_strand_id
1 'polypeptide(L)'
;MGERGVRRSILLLVSSMSAGGRSVRLGPRIVRILRGGGWEVAVRLTTPGDDPAALAAQVASDSVVAALGGDGYLGAVARGCHDSGALFVPLPGGRGNDLCRALGIGTDPLARARDVASLGFVSGAAGDEAVAGRARRATDALASRVRPLDGMWVRSRDGVRLALGVVSVGLDARANILANESSLTSGPLAYGYGAFAALASHEPTEIIATVDGRERDMSGWVASVSNSGRFGGGITLVESSDMSDGILEVCHVGPLPVGRALAVLAQVVAGRAKRHPAIEVETARVVSFEAPAGMVAMADGDRIASIPFTVDVAPGVVSVLV
;
A
#
# COMPACT_ATOMS: atom_id res chain seq x y z
N MET A 1 -32.98 31.54 7.76
CA MET A 1 -32.62 30.21 8.28
C MET A 1 -32.03 29.46 7.10
N GLY A 2 -30.68 29.46 6.98
CA GLY A 2 -29.99 28.98 5.78
C GLY A 2 -30.10 27.48 5.65
N GLU A 3 -30.55 27.06 4.51
CA GLU A 3 -30.67 25.66 4.07
C GLU A 3 -29.28 25.00 4.04
N ARG A 4 -29.05 24.02 4.93
CA ARG A 4 -27.84 23.22 4.95
C ARG A 4 -28.01 22.11 3.92
N GLY A 5 -27.41 22.28 2.74
CA GLY A 5 -27.20 21.14 1.85
C GLY A 5 -26.45 20.00 2.56
N VAL A 6 -26.78 18.75 2.24
CA VAL A 6 -26.09 17.59 2.79
C VAL A 6 -24.64 17.60 2.29
N ARG A 7 -23.70 17.92 3.18
CA ARG A 7 -22.26 17.81 2.89
C ARG A 7 -21.79 16.41 3.25
N ARG A 8 -20.97 15.83 2.40
CA ARG A 8 -20.28 14.60 2.76
C ARG A 8 -19.15 14.91 3.74
N SER A 9 -19.03 14.09 4.76
CA SER A 9 -17.92 14.17 5.71
C SER A 9 -16.79 13.24 5.31
N ILE A 10 -15.56 13.67 5.58
CA ILE A 10 -14.34 12.91 5.39
C ILE A 10 -13.42 13.10 6.59
N LEU A 11 -12.95 12.01 7.17
CA LEU A 11 -11.90 12.05 8.17
C LEU A 11 -10.55 11.98 7.45
N LEU A 12 -9.74 13.01 7.56
CA LEU A 12 -8.38 13.06 7.03
C LEU A 12 -7.37 12.72 8.14
N LEU A 13 -6.79 11.53 8.05
CA LEU A 13 -5.67 11.10 8.88
C LEU A 13 -4.35 11.52 8.22
N VAL A 14 -3.50 12.23 8.94
CA VAL A 14 -2.23 12.78 8.43
C VAL A 14 -1.07 12.23 9.22
N SER A 15 -0.15 11.54 8.55
CA SER A 15 1.08 11.02 9.16
C SER A 15 2.06 12.14 9.48
N SER A 16 2.50 12.26 10.74
CA SER A 16 3.56 13.20 11.13
C SER A 16 4.95 12.73 10.66
N MET A 17 5.15 11.43 10.45
CA MET A 17 6.45 10.82 10.18
C MET A 17 6.76 10.69 8.68
N SER A 18 5.75 10.67 7.82
CA SER A 18 5.93 10.38 6.41
C SER A 18 6.83 11.38 5.70
N ALA A 19 7.86 10.87 5.02
CA ALA A 19 8.81 11.62 4.19
C ALA A 19 9.36 12.90 4.87
N GLY A 20 9.81 12.77 6.14
CA GLY A 20 10.37 13.87 6.90
C GLY A 20 9.37 15.01 7.15
N GLY A 21 8.10 14.68 7.45
CA GLY A 21 7.04 15.64 7.74
C GLY A 21 6.42 16.29 6.50
N ARG A 22 6.63 15.75 5.30
CA ARG A 22 6.02 16.25 4.05
C ARG A 22 4.48 16.26 4.14
N SER A 23 3.90 15.20 4.70
CA SER A 23 2.44 15.09 4.86
C SER A 23 1.88 16.21 5.72
N VAL A 24 2.56 16.56 6.82
CA VAL A 24 2.16 17.68 7.70
C VAL A 24 2.17 19.01 6.94
N ARG A 25 3.22 19.29 6.17
CA ARG A 25 3.33 20.53 5.38
C ARG A 25 2.26 20.64 4.29
N LEU A 26 1.84 19.52 3.71
CA LEU A 26 0.82 19.49 2.66
C LEU A 26 -0.61 19.47 3.21
N GLY A 27 -0.82 18.98 4.43
CA GLY A 27 -2.13 18.83 5.07
C GLY A 27 -3.04 20.06 4.94
N PRO A 28 -2.59 21.27 5.32
CA PRO A 28 -3.43 22.46 5.23
C PRO A 28 -3.91 22.81 3.81
N ARG A 29 -3.08 22.53 2.79
CA ARG A 29 -3.47 22.74 1.37
C ARG A 29 -4.49 21.71 0.93
N ILE A 30 -4.33 20.46 1.32
CA ILE A 30 -5.25 19.35 1.01
C ILE A 30 -6.61 19.63 1.66
N VAL A 31 -6.65 20.03 2.94
CA VAL A 31 -7.88 20.42 3.64
C VAL A 31 -8.62 21.54 2.90
N ARG A 32 -7.88 22.56 2.46
CA ARG A 32 -8.48 23.67 1.70
C ARG A 32 -9.09 23.19 0.37
N ILE A 33 -8.40 22.31 -0.34
CA ILE A 33 -8.87 21.74 -1.61
C ILE A 33 -10.14 20.91 -1.37
N LEU A 34 -10.14 20.01 -0.40
CA LEU A 34 -11.30 19.15 -0.10
C LEU A 34 -12.51 19.99 0.35
N ARG A 35 -12.31 20.96 1.24
CA ARG A 35 -13.38 21.88 1.67
C ARG A 35 -13.92 22.72 0.51
N GLY A 36 -13.04 23.17 -0.39
CA GLY A 36 -13.44 23.88 -1.61
C GLY A 36 -14.28 23.03 -2.55
N GLY A 37 -14.11 21.71 -2.54
CA GLY A 37 -14.95 20.74 -3.24
C GLY A 37 -16.22 20.32 -2.52
N GLY A 38 -16.52 20.93 -1.36
CA GLY A 38 -17.78 20.69 -0.62
C GLY A 38 -17.70 19.60 0.45
N TRP A 39 -16.51 19.04 0.74
CA TRP A 39 -16.35 18.09 1.84
C TRP A 39 -16.36 18.81 3.20
N GLU A 40 -17.02 18.21 4.18
CA GLU A 40 -16.82 18.53 5.59
C GLU A 40 -15.62 17.73 6.09
N VAL A 41 -14.49 18.41 6.38
CA VAL A 41 -13.22 17.75 6.66
C VAL A 41 -12.91 17.81 8.15
N ALA A 42 -12.94 16.65 8.81
CA ALA A 42 -12.32 16.44 10.11
C ALA A 42 -10.86 16.04 9.90
N VAL A 43 -9.93 16.58 10.69
CA VAL A 43 -8.49 16.31 10.53
C VAL A 43 -7.93 15.73 11.83
N ARG A 44 -7.21 14.63 11.71
CA ARG A 44 -6.41 14.07 12.80
C ARG A 44 -4.95 13.94 12.35
N LEU A 45 -4.07 14.68 12.98
CA LEU A 45 -2.62 14.46 12.88
C LEU A 45 -2.25 13.31 13.80
N THR A 46 -1.61 12.28 13.25
CA THR A 46 -1.13 11.14 14.02
C THR A 46 0.34 11.32 14.40
N THR A 47 0.67 10.96 15.62
CA THR A 47 2.01 10.96 16.19
C THR A 47 2.56 9.52 16.26
N PRO A 48 3.85 9.29 16.59
CA PRO A 48 4.39 7.94 16.73
C PRO A 48 3.70 7.06 17.78
N GLY A 49 2.96 7.65 18.72
CA GLY A 49 2.21 6.92 19.74
C GLY A 49 0.76 6.59 19.35
N ASP A 50 0.27 7.12 18.22
CA ASP A 50 -1.07 6.81 17.73
C ASP A 50 -1.03 5.54 16.85
N ASP A 51 -2.08 4.71 16.94
CA ASP A 51 -2.34 3.63 15.98
C ASP A 51 -3.32 4.12 14.90
N PRO A 52 -2.86 4.35 13.66
CA PRO A 52 -3.73 4.81 12.58
C PRO A 52 -4.83 3.80 12.23
N ALA A 53 -4.58 2.50 12.40
CA ALA A 53 -5.60 1.48 12.18
C ALA A 53 -6.71 1.56 13.23
N ALA A 54 -6.36 1.67 14.50
CA ALA A 54 -7.35 1.82 15.57
C ALA A 54 -8.19 3.08 15.40
N LEU A 55 -7.61 4.20 14.92
CA LEU A 55 -8.36 5.42 14.63
C LEU A 55 -9.35 5.24 13.47
N ALA A 56 -8.97 4.53 12.42
CA ALA A 56 -9.84 4.25 11.29
C ALA A 56 -10.90 3.18 11.62
N ALA A 57 -10.61 2.25 12.52
CA ALA A 57 -11.55 1.21 12.95
C ALA A 57 -12.71 1.75 13.81
N GLN A 58 -12.56 2.94 14.40
CA GLN A 58 -13.57 3.54 15.27
C GLN A 58 -14.62 4.38 14.54
N VAL A 59 -14.51 4.58 13.23
CA VAL A 59 -15.49 5.35 12.47
C VAL A 59 -16.70 4.48 12.09
N ALA A 60 -17.82 5.12 11.74
CA ALA A 60 -18.99 4.40 11.24
C ALA A 60 -18.71 3.81 9.84
N SER A 61 -19.41 2.73 9.49
CA SER A 61 -19.19 2.00 8.23
C SER A 61 -19.52 2.79 6.95
N ASP A 62 -20.34 3.82 7.06
CA ASP A 62 -20.68 4.76 5.98
C ASP A 62 -19.71 5.95 5.88
N SER A 63 -18.69 5.97 6.71
CA SER A 63 -17.69 7.03 6.75
C SER A 63 -16.70 6.94 5.58
N VAL A 64 -16.12 8.09 5.24
CA VAL A 64 -15.01 8.20 4.30
C VAL A 64 -13.74 8.57 5.07
N VAL A 65 -12.72 7.73 4.98
CA VAL A 65 -11.43 7.93 5.65
C VAL A 65 -10.34 8.16 4.62
N ALA A 66 -9.81 9.38 4.58
CA ALA A 66 -8.64 9.70 3.78
C ALA A 66 -7.36 9.57 4.62
N ALA A 67 -6.33 8.97 4.04
CA ALA A 67 -5.02 8.85 4.67
C ALA A 67 -3.94 9.55 3.84
N LEU A 68 -3.24 10.50 4.44
CA LEU A 68 -2.09 11.19 3.83
C LEU A 68 -0.79 10.68 4.48
N GLY A 69 -0.09 9.80 3.77
CA GLY A 69 1.10 9.16 4.31
C GLY A 69 1.90 8.35 3.30
N GLY A 70 2.87 7.58 3.78
CA GLY A 70 3.60 6.57 3.00
C GLY A 70 2.86 5.22 3.01
N ASP A 71 3.41 4.24 2.28
CA ASP A 71 2.75 2.95 2.03
C ASP A 71 2.39 2.21 3.33
N GLY A 72 3.30 2.11 4.30
CA GLY A 72 2.99 1.50 5.61
C GLY A 72 1.86 2.22 6.37
N TYR A 73 1.83 3.57 6.32
CA TYR A 73 0.75 4.34 6.92
C TYR A 73 -0.58 4.12 6.22
N LEU A 74 -0.58 4.11 4.88
CA LEU A 74 -1.76 3.83 4.06
C LEU A 74 -2.29 2.43 4.34
N GLY A 75 -1.40 1.43 4.44
CA GLY A 75 -1.76 0.05 4.80
C GLY A 75 -2.38 -0.06 6.19
N ALA A 76 -1.84 0.65 7.19
CA ALA A 76 -2.41 0.68 8.54
C ALA A 76 -3.83 1.28 8.56
N VAL A 77 -4.04 2.42 7.88
CA VAL A 77 -5.38 3.03 7.78
C VAL A 77 -6.35 2.13 7.00
N ALA A 78 -5.91 1.51 5.92
CA ALA A 78 -6.73 0.57 5.15
C ALA A 78 -7.19 -0.62 5.99
N ARG A 79 -6.32 -1.17 6.87
CA ARG A 79 -6.70 -2.20 7.84
C ARG A 79 -7.81 -1.72 8.77
N GLY A 80 -7.71 -0.51 9.32
CA GLY A 80 -8.78 0.06 10.13
C GLY A 80 -10.07 0.31 9.34
N CYS A 81 -9.97 0.67 8.05
CA CYS A 81 -11.13 0.76 7.16
C CYS A 81 -11.76 -0.61 6.88
N HIS A 82 -10.96 -1.68 6.79
CA HIS A 82 -11.49 -3.05 6.78
C HIS A 82 -12.31 -3.35 8.03
N ASP A 83 -11.76 -3.05 9.21
CA ASP A 83 -12.42 -3.35 10.49
C ASP A 83 -13.73 -2.55 10.68
N SER A 84 -13.79 -1.30 10.20
CA SER A 84 -14.98 -0.44 10.29
C SER A 84 -15.96 -0.57 9.12
N GLY A 85 -15.53 -1.09 7.98
CA GLY A 85 -16.28 -1.06 6.72
C GLY A 85 -16.26 0.31 6.02
N ALA A 86 -15.46 1.26 6.48
CA ALA A 86 -15.37 2.61 5.92
C ALA A 86 -14.71 2.65 4.54
N LEU A 87 -15.09 3.63 3.71
CA LEU A 87 -14.47 3.86 2.41
C LEU A 87 -13.07 4.46 2.57
N PHE A 88 -12.06 3.77 2.07
CA PHE A 88 -10.67 4.19 2.11
C PHE A 88 -10.30 5.12 0.94
N VAL A 89 -9.63 6.24 1.25
CA VAL A 89 -9.14 7.21 0.26
C VAL A 89 -7.64 7.43 0.44
N PRO A 90 -6.79 6.74 -0.33
CA PRO A 90 -5.35 6.94 -0.25
C PRO A 90 -4.92 8.27 -0.88
N LEU A 91 -4.07 9.00 -0.16
CA LEU A 91 -3.40 10.23 -0.59
C LEU A 91 -1.88 10.03 -0.48
N PRO A 92 -1.13 10.12 -1.59
CA PRO A 92 0.30 9.82 -1.60
C PRO A 92 1.10 10.87 -0.83
N GLY A 93 1.64 10.51 0.33
CA GLY A 93 2.46 11.39 1.17
C GLY A 93 3.86 10.85 1.46
N GLY A 94 4.15 9.64 1.01
CA GLY A 94 5.39 8.92 1.24
C GLY A 94 6.49 9.19 0.20
N ARG A 95 7.54 8.37 0.27
CA ARG A 95 8.66 8.37 -0.69
C ARG A 95 8.38 7.47 -1.90
N GLY A 96 7.82 6.26 -1.68
CA GLY A 96 7.50 5.28 -2.72
C GLY A 96 6.13 5.51 -3.33
N ASN A 97 5.10 5.53 -2.50
CA ASN A 97 3.70 5.60 -2.87
C ASN A 97 3.29 4.46 -3.83
N ASP A 98 3.77 3.26 -3.53
CA ASP A 98 3.62 2.09 -4.40
C ASP A 98 2.17 1.62 -4.46
N LEU A 99 1.42 1.70 -3.35
CA LEU A 99 -0.02 1.47 -3.32
C LEU A 99 -0.76 2.43 -4.28
N CYS A 100 -0.45 3.74 -4.21
CA CYS A 100 -1.10 4.72 -5.10
C CYS A 100 -0.76 4.47 -6.57
N ARG A 101 0.48 4.04 -6.86
CA ARG A 101 0.90 3.66 -8.22
C ARG A 101 0.18 2.42 -8.71
N ALA A 102 0.04 1.39 -7.87
CA ALA A 102 -0.66 0.15 -8.21
C ALA A 102 -2.14 0.41 -8.50
N LEU A 103 -2.77 1.31 -7.74
CA LEU A 103 -4.15 1.75 -7.96
C LEU A 103 -4.32 2.71 -9.14
N GLY A 104 -3.26 3.15 -9.81
CA GLY A 104 -3.33 4.08 -10.94
C GLY A 104 -3.72 5.52 -10.57
N ILE A 105 -3.70 5.89 -9.28
CA ILE A 105 -4.13 7.22 -8.83
C ILE A 105 -3.01 8.27 -8.78
N GLY A 106 -1.84 7.93 -9.29
CA GLY A 106 -0.70 8.84 -9.35
C GLY A 106 -0.03 9.10 -7.99
N THR A 107 0.99 9.97 -7.98
CA THR A 107 1.83 10.24 -6.80
C THR A 107 1.89 11.71 -6.39
N ASP A 108 1.10 12.58 -7.03
CA ASP A 108 0.94 13.98 -6.61
C ASP A 108 -0.25 14.09 -5.62
N PRO A 109 0.01 14.34 -4.32
CA PRO A 109 -1.03 14.43 -3.31
C PRO A 109 -2.02 15.58 -3.54
N LEU A 110 -1.58 16.69 -4.18
CA LEU A 110 -2.47 17.82 -4.47
C LEU A 110 -3.36 17.55 -5.68
N ALA A 111 -2.84 16.86 -6.70
CA ALA A 111 -3.66 16.40 -7.83
C ALA A 111 -4.72 15.41 -7.34
N ARG A 112 -4.31 14.42 -6.52
CA ARG A 112 -5.25 13.47 -5.93
C ARG A 112 -6.29 14.15 -5.04
N ALA A 113 -5.91 15.13 -4.23
CA ALA A 113 -6.86 15.89 -3.42
C ALA A 113 -7.91 16.64 -4.26
N ARG A 114 -7.51 17.21 -5.42
CA ARG A 114 -8.46 17.88 -6.35
C ARG A 114 -9.42 16.88 -6.98
N ASP A 115 -8.91 15.72 -7.32
CA ASP A 115 -9.70 14.63 -7.85
C ASP A 115 -10.77 14.18 -6.85
N VAL A 116 -10.39 13.89 -5.62
CA VAL A 116 -11.32 13.56 -4.52
C VAL A 116 -12.27 14.72 -4.23
N ALA A 117 -11.80 15.97 -4.28
CA ALA A 117 -12.61 17.16 -4.04
C ALA A 117 -13.77 17.26 -5.04
N SER A 118 -13.57 16.85 -6.30
CA SER A 118 -14.63 16.87 -7.33
C SER A 118 -15.83 15.99 -7.00
N LEU A 119 -15.69 15.05 -6.08
CA LEU A 119 -16.72 14.10 -5.64
C LEU A 119 -17.47 14.55 -4.37
N GLY A 120 -17.01 15.63 -3.74
CA GLY A 120 -17.52 16.08 -2.42
C GLY A 120 -18.86 16.81 -2.47
N PHE A 121 -19.19 17.40 -3.60
CA PHE A 121 -20.29 18.35 -3.65
C PHE A 121 -21.67 17.67 -3.78
N VAL A 122 -22.50 17.81 -2.75
CA VAL A 122 -23.94 17.59 -2.80
C VAL A 122 -24.62 18.92 -2.40
N SER A 123 -24.89 19.78 -3.37
CA SER A 123 -25.69 20.99 -3.12
C SER A 123 -27.15 20.68 -3.28
N GLY A 124 -27.96 21.05 -2.33
CA GLY A 124 -29.35 21.08 -2.52
C GLY A 124 -30.19 21.58 -1.37
N ALA A 125 -30.94 22.65 -1.62
CA ALA A 125 -32.15 22.94 -0.89
C ALA A 125 -33.20 21.85 -1.15
N ALA A 126 -33.84 21.35 -0.11
CA ALA A 126 -34.97 20.42 -0.24
C ALA A 126 -36.09 21.13 -1.05
N GLY A 127 -36.41 20.59 -2.23
CA GLY A 127 -37.50 21.09 -3.05
C GLY A 127 -37.17 21.41 -4.52
N ASP A 128 -35.89 21.48 -4.90
CA ASP A 128 -35.49 21.74 -6.28
C ASP A 128 -35.08 20.44 -6.97
N GLU A 129 -35.84 20.00 -8.01
CA GLU A 129 -35.54 18.79 -8.79
C GLU A 129 -34.14 18.83 -9.44
N ALA A 130 -33.67 20.02 -9.84
CA ALA A 130 -32.33 20.19 -10.41
C ALA A 130 -31.23 19.93 -9.39
N VAL A 131 -31.50 20.17 -8.12
CA VAL A 131 -30.59 19.94 -7.00
C VAL A 131 -30.60 18.45 -6.61
N ALA A 132 -31.76 17.83 -6.53
CA ALA A 132 -31.89 16.38 -6.31
C ALA A 132 -31.16 15.60 -7.41
N GLY A 133 -31.28 16.05 -8.67
CA GLY A 133 -30.57 15.48 -9.80
C GLY A 133 -29.05 15.64 -9.75
N ARG A 134 -28.53 16.77 -9.22
CA ARG A 134 -27.10 16.98 -8.99
C ARG A 134 -26.57 16.12 -7.84
N ALA A 135 -27.33 15.99 -6.76
CA ALA A 135 -26.99 15.15 -5.61
C ALA A 135 -26.89 13.65 -6.02
N ARG A 136 -27.86 13.17 -6.80
CA ARG A 136 -27.82 11.79 -7.35
C ARG A 136 -26.57 11.58 -8.21
N ARG A 137 -26.32 12.49 -9.20
CA ARG A 137 -25.11 12.38 -10.06
C ARG A 137 -23.80 12.37 -9.25
N ALA A 138 -23.70 13.16 -8.19
CA ALA A 138 -22.51 13.16 -7.33
C ALA A 138 -22.39 11.85 -6.54
N THR A 139 -23.51 11.26 -6.10
CA THR A 139 -23.51 9.95 -5.43
C THR A 139 -23.11 8.84 -6.40
N ASP A 140 -23.67 8.84 -7.60
CA ASP A 140 -23.37 7.88 -8.65
C ASP A 140 -21.90 8.00 -9.09
N ALA A 141 -21.38 9.25 -9.21
CA ALA A 141 -19.98 9.51 -9.54
C ALA A 141 -19.00 9.00 -8.46
N LEU A 142 -19.35 9.12 -7.18
CA LEU A 142 -18.55 8.50 -6.12
C LEU A 142 -18.60 6.98 -6.18
N ALA A 143 -19.82 6.42 -6.28
CA ALA A 143 -20.02 4.97 -6.31
C ALA A 143 -19.32 4.32 -7.51
N SER A 144 -19.31 4.96 -8.68
CA SER A 144 -18.64 4.45 -9.88
C SER A 144 -17.11 4.39 -9.77
N ARG A 145 -16.54 5.06 -8.79
CA ARG A 145 -15.09 5.10 -8.51
C ARG A 145 -14.67 4.28 -7.29
N VAL A 146 -15.62 3.66 -6.62
CA VAL A 146 -15.33 2.73 -5.52
C VAL A 146 -15.05 1.35 -6.11
N ARG A 147 -13.92 0.76 -5.70
CA ARG A 147 -13.53 -0.59 -6.11
C ARG A 147 -13.18 -1.42 -4.87
N PRO A 148 -13.43 -2.73 -4.91
CA PRO A 148 -12.86 -3.65 -3.95
C PRO A 148 -11.35 -3.68 -4.14
N LEU A 149 -10.61 -3.70 -3.06
CA LEU A 149 -9.16 -3.84 -3.02
C LEU A 149 -8.83 -5.14 -2.31
N ASP A 150 -8.08 -5.99 -2.96
CA ASP A 150 -7.56 -7.20 -2.37
C ASP A 150 -6.37 -6.87 -1.45
N GLY A 151 -6.10 -7.77 -0.54
CA GLY A 151 -4.95 -7.73 0.35
C GLY A 151 -4.42 -9.13 0.63
N MET A 152 -3.57 -9.22 1.63
CA MET A 152 -2.94 -10.46 2.06
C MET A 152 -3.09 -10.62 3.57
N TRP A 153 -3.70 -11.71 4.02
CA TRP A 153 -3.64 -12.09 5.41
C TRP A 153 -2.33 -12.81 5.68
N VAL A 154 -1.48 -12.20 6.48
CA VAL A 154 -0.21 -12.79 6.94
C VAL A 154 -0.44 -13.38 8.33
N ARG A 155 -0.34 -14.70 8.42
CA ARG A 155 -0.57 -15.47 9.64
C ARG A 155 0.73 -16.07 10.15
N SER A 156 1.09 -15.77 11.36
CA SER A 156 2.27 -16.33 12.04
C SER A 156 1.98 -16.56 13.52
N ARG A 157 2.96 -17.07 14.25
CA ARG A 157 2.90 -17.12 15.72
C ARG A 157 2.72 -15.74 16.39
N ASP A 158 3.08 -14.68 15.68
CA ASP A 158 2.98 -13.29 16.16
C ASP A 158 1.56 -12.72 15.97
N GLY A 159 0.65 -13.49 15.37
CA GLY A 159 -0.75 -13.14 15.10
C GLY A 159 -1.10 -13.08 13.62
N VAL A 160 -2.21 -12.41 13.32
CA VAL A 160 -2.70 -12.20 11.95
C VAL A 160 -2.61 -10.72 11.62
N ARG A 161 -2.05 -10.40 10.46
CA ARG A 161 -1.89 -9.02 9.98
C ARG A 161 -2.32 -8.89 8.53
N LEU A 162 -2.83 -7.73 8.16
CA LEU A 162 -3.16 -7.39 6.77
C LEU A 162 -2.01 -6.62 6.13
N ALA A 163 -1.58 -7.08 4.96
CA ALA A 163 -0.69 -6.35 4.06
C ALA A 163 -1.40 -6.08 2.73
N LEU A 164 -1.05 -5.00 2.05
CA LEU A 164 -1.68 -4.62 0.78
C LEU A 164 -0.74 -4.73 -0.42
N GLY A 165 0.56 -4.50 -0.23
CA GLY A 165 1.52 -4.42 -1.31
C GLY A 165 2.30 -5.71 -1.54
N VAL A 166 3.38 -5.89 -0.80
CA VAL A 166 4.32 -7.02 -0.94
C VAL A 166 4.72 -7.52 0.44
N VAL A 167 4.74 -8.84 0.59
CA VAL A 167 5.35 -9.55 1.72
C VAL A 167 6.62 -10.22 1.23
N SER A 168 7.76 -9.93 1.83
CA SER A 168 9.05 -10.40 1.38
C SER A 168 9.92 -11.00 2.48
N VAL A 169 10.76 -11.95 2.08
CA VAL A 169 11.76 -12.64 2.91
C VAL A 169 13.11 -12.59 2.19
N GLY A 170 14.21 -12.63 2.93
CA GLY A 170 15.55 -12.63 2.34
C GLY A 170 16.10 -11.22 2.06
N LEU A 171 16.73 -11.04 0.90
CA LEU A 171 17.44 -9.81 0.55
C LEU A 171 16.51 -8.59 0.54
N ASP A 172 15.33 -8.71 -0.01
CA ASP A 172 14.37 -7.59 -0.11
C ASP A 172 13.91 -7.10 1.26
N ALA A 173 13.63 -8.02 2.19
CA ALA A 173 13.34 -7.69 3.58
C ALA A 173 14.52 -6.93 4.24
N ARG A 174 15.76 -7.37 4.01
CA ARG A 174 16.96 -6.72 4.53
C ARG A 174 17.22 -5.36 3.86
N ALA A 175 16.98 -5.25 2.56
CA ALA A 175 17.08 -3.99 1.83
C ALA A 175 16.10 -2.94 2.35
N ASN A 176 14.88 -3.34 2.68
CA ASN A 176 13.87 -2.48 3.31
C ASN A 176 14.34 -1.93 4.65
N ILE A 177 14.91 -2.78 5.51
CA ILE A 177 15.47 -2.37 6.80
C ILE A 177 16.56 -1.32 6.59
N LEU A 178 17.56 -1.60 5.75
CA LEU A 178 18.68 -0.71 5.48
C LEU A 178 18.26 0.59 4.79
N ALA A 179 17.27 0.56 3.91
CA ALA A 179 16.69 1.75 3.29
C ALA A 179 16.01 2.65 4.33
N ASN A 180 15.28 2.07 5.28
CA ASN A 180 14.62 2.82 6.36
C ASN A 180 15.62 3.46 7.33
N GLU A 181 16.75 2.81 7.58
CA GLU A 181 17.85 3.33 8.41
C GLU A 181 18.72 4.37 7.69
N SER A 182 18.62 4.47 6.36
CA SER A 182 19.42 5.39 5.57
C SER A 182 18.96 6.85 5.71
N SER A 183 19.92 7.78 5.68
CA SER A 183 19.65 9.23 5.65
C SER A 183 19.21 9.75 4.27
N LEU A 184 19.13 8.89 3.24
CA LEU A 184 18.77 9.28 1.89
C LEU A 184 17.29 9.64 1.81
N THR A 185 17.00 10.78 1.19
CA THR A 185 15.65 11.37 1.14
C THR A 185 14.82 10.95 -0.07
N SER A 186 15.44 10.39 -1.13
CA SER A 186 14.73 9.94 -2.33
C SER A 186 14.42 8.45 -2.27
N GLY A 187 13.15 8.07 -2.52
CA GLY A 187 12.67 6.69 -2.45
C GLY A 187 13.50 5.71 -3.29
N PRO A 188 13.68 5.91 -4.62
CA PRO A 188 14.45 5.00 -5.46
C PRO A 188 15.94 4.90 -5.08
N LEU A 189 16.57 6.01 -4.68
CA LEU A 189 17.97 6.02 -4.28
C LEU A 189 18.20 5.39 -2.89
N ALA A 190 17.29 5.64 -1.94
CA ALA A 190 17.35 5.02 -0.62
C ALA A 190 17.18 3.49 -0.72
N TYR A 191 16.20 3.05 -1.53
CA TYR A 191 15.97 1.63 -1.76
C TYR A 191 17.12 0.98 -2.53
N GLY A 192 17.65 1.64 -3.55
CA GLY A 192 18.83 1.19 -4.30
C GLY A 192 20.06 1.05 -3.41
N TYR A 193 20.31 1.99 -2.49
CA TYR A 193 21.38 1.90 -1.50
C TYR A 193 21.16 0.73 -0.53
N GLY A 194 19.93 0.61 0.02
CA GLY A 194 19.59 -0.49 0.92
C GLY A 194 19.76 -1.85 0.23
N ALA A 195 19.31 -1.99 -1.00
CA ALA A 195 19.46 -3.19 -1.80
C ALA A 195 20.95 -3.52 -2.08
N PHE A 196 21.75 -2.51 -2.43
CA PHE A 196 23.19 -2.69 -2.64
C PHE A 196 23.91 -3.10 -1.36
N ALA A 197 23.65 -2.41 -0.24
CA ALA A 197 24.24 -2.71 1.06
C ALA A 197 23.83 -4.10 1.57
N ALA A 198 22.54 -4.46 1.37
CA ALA A 198 22.03 -5.79 1.69
C ALA A 198 22.73 -6.86 0.84
N LEU A 199 22.87 -6.65 -0.47
CA LEU A 199 23.52 -7.58 -1.38
C LEU A 199 25.00 -7.81 -1.01
N ALA A 200 25.70 -6.76 -0.59
CA ALA A 200 27.10 -6.85 -0.22
C ALA A 200 27.33 -7.64 1.10
N SER A 201 26.32 -7.73 1.95
CA SER A 201 26.38 -8.34 3.29
C SER A 201 25.48 -9.56 3.46
N HIS A 202 24.76 -9.98 2.40
CA HIS A 202 23.79 -11.07 2.45
C HIS A 202 24.36 -12.32 1.78
N GLU A 203 24.16 -13.46 2.43
CA GLU A 203 24.33 -14.77 1.83
C GLU A 203 22.96 -15.32 1.40
N PRO A 204 22.86 -15.96 0.22
CA PRO A 204 21.64 -16.64 -0.18
C PRO A 204 21.20 -17.63 0.89
N THR A 205 19.96 -17.54 1.30
CA THR A 205 19.42 -18.33 2.42
C THR A 205 18.53 -19.44 1.90
N GLU A 206 18.53 -20.57 2.57
CA GLU A 206 17.57 -21.64 2.34
C GLU A 206 16.17 -21.18 2.73
N ILE A 207 15.24 -21.19 1.78
CA ILE A 207 13.84 -20.84 1.97
C ILE A 207 13.02 -21.89 1.25
N ILE A 208 12.15 -22.57 1.99
CA ILE A 208 11.16 -23.48 1.41
C ILE A 208 9.81 -22.80 1.47
N ALA A 209 9.08 -22.82 0.37
CA ALA A 209 7.70 -22.36 0.34
C ALA A 209 6.76 -23.46 -0.12
N THR A 210 5.53 -23.42 0.40
CA THR A 210 4.43 -24.22 -0.14
C THR A 210 3.48 -23.27 -0.87
N VAL A 211 3.42 -23.36 -2.19
CA VAL A 211 2.62 -22.52 -3.08
C VAL A 211 1.41 -23.34 -3.56
N ASP A 212 0.21 -22.97 -3.11
CA ASP A 212 -1.05 -23.68 -3.38
C ASP A 212 -0.92 -25.21 -3.17
N GLY A 213 -0.28 -25.60 -2.06
CA GLY A 213 -0.07 -27.02 -1.69
C GLY A 213 1.09 -27.70 -2.39
N ARG A 214 1.91 -27.00 -3.18
CA ARG A 214 3.09 -27.53 -3.85
C ARG A 214 4.35 -26.96 -3.24
N GLU A 215 5.24 -27.82 -2.79
CA GLU A 215 6.53 -27.40 -2.27
C GLU A 215 7.43 -26.82 -3.37
N ARG A 216 8.12 -25.73 -3.04
CA ARG A 216 9.06 -25.00 -3.88
C ARG A 216 10.31 -24.68 -3.09
N ASP A 217 11.46 -24.93 -3.69
CA ASP A 217 12.72 -24.35 -3.21
C ASP A 217 12.79 -22.90 -3.70
N MET A 218 12.65 -21.97 -2.75
CA MET A 218 12.78 -20.54 -2.98
C MET A 218 14.07 -19.98 -2.38
N SER A 219 15.04 -20.83 -2.16
CA SER A 219 16.37 -20.44 -1.70
C SER A 219 17.03 -19.48 -2.67
N GLY A 220 17.69 -18.46 -2.15
CA GLY A 220 18.37 -17.49 -3.00
C GLY A 220 18.31 -16.07 -2.45
N TRP A 221 18.16 -15.12 -3.36
CA TRP A 221 18.22 -13.71 -3.05
C TRP A 221 16.89 -13.11 -2.63
N VAL A 222 15.79 -13.47 -3.29
CA VAL A 222 14.45 -12.91 -3.06
C VAL A 222 13.43 -14.04 -3.06
N ALA A 223 12.60 -14.06 -2.04
CA ALA A 223 11.36 -14.82 -1.98
C ALA A 223 10.25 -13.87 -1.49
N SER A 224 9.24 -13.63 -2.31
CA SER A 224 8.20 -12.66 -1.98
C SER A 224 6.85 -13.02 -2.57
N VAL A 225 5.80 -12.53 -1.92
CA VAL A 225 4.41 -12.60 -2.37
C VAL A 225 3.91 -11.17 -2.55
N SER A 226 3.40 -10.87 -3.73
CA SER A 226 2.93 -9.55 -4.11
C SER A 226 1.44 -9.57 -4.47
N ASN A 227 0.73 -8.54 -4.05
CA ASN A 227 -0.62 -8.22 -4.51
C ASN A 227 -0.63 -7.00 -5.44
N SER A 228 0.47 -6.22 -5.44
CA SER A 228 0.57 -4.95 -6.17
C SER A 228 1.49 -5.00 -7.40
N GLY A 229 2.26 -6.06 -7.56
CA GLY A 229 3.31 -6.17 -8.58
C GLY A 229 4.47 -5.17 -8.40
N ARG A 230 4.48 -4.40 -7.29
CA ARG A 230 5.44 -3.32 -7.06
C ARG A 230 6.28 -3.56 -5.81
N PHE A 231 7.55 -3.37 -5.96
CA PHE A 231 8.57 -3.60 -4.93
C PHE A 231 9.26 -2.28 -4.60
N GLY A 232 9.01 -1.72 -3.46
CA GLY A 232 9.64 -0.55 -2.88
C GLY A 232 10.16 0.53 -3.84
N GLY A 233 9.75 1.78 -3.63
CA GLY A 233 10.28 2.91 -4.39
C GLY A 233 9.81 3.05 -5.83
N GLY A 234 8.72 2.40 -6.23
CA GLY A 234 8.15 2.47 -7.58
C GLY A 234 8.71 1.43 -8.57
N ILE A 235 9.47 0.46 -8.09
CA ILE A 235 9.97 -0.64 -8.93
C ILE A 235 8.80 -1.55 -9.28
N THR A 236 8.55 -1.76 -10.57
CA THR A 236 7.54 -2.71 -11.06
C THR A 236 8.21 -4.01 -11.45
N LEU A 237 7.84 -5.11 -10.80
CA LEU A 237 8.32 -6.44 -11.12
C LEU A 237 7.30 -7.22 -11.95
N VAL A 238 6.01 -7.08 -11.63
CA VAL A 238 4.91 -7.70 -12.37
C VAL A 238 3.95 -6.60 -12.84
N GLU A 239 3.93 -6.35 -14.15
CA GLU A 239 3.10 -5.29 -14.75
C GLU A 239 1.62 -5.68 -14.86
N SER A 240 1.34 -6.98 -14.92
CA SER A 240 -0.02 -7.51 -15.07
C SER A 240 -0.73 -7.72 -13.75
N SER A 241 -0.11 -7.37 -12.62
CA SER A 241 -0.72 -7.51 -11.30
C SER A 241 -1.96 -6.62 -11.17
N ASP A 242 -3.05 -7.19 -10.70
CA ASP A 242 -4.31 -6.50 -10.44
C ASP A 242 -4.73 -6.74 -8.98
N MET A 243 -4.79 -5.68 -8.21
CA MET A 243 -5.16 -5.73 -6.79
C MET A 243 -6.66 -6.01 -6.55
N SER A 244 -7.38 -6.58 -7.52
CA SER A 244 -8.82 -6.88 -7.44
C SER A 244 -9.23 -8.20 -8.10
N ASP A 245 -8.26 -9.05 -8.49
CA ASP A 245 -8.52 -10.32 -9.21
C ASP A 245 -8.51 -11.57 -8.31
N GLY A 246 -8.23 -11.42 -7.01
CA GLY A 246 -8.16 -12.52 -6.05
C GLY A 246 -6.94 -13.42 -6.22
N ILE A 247 -5.86 -12.91 -6.81
CA ILE A 247 -4.63 -13.65 -7.13
C ILE A 247 -3.42 -12.89 -6.57
N LEU A 248 -2.41 -13.64 -6.14
CA LEU A 248 -1.12 -13.12 -5.70
C LEU A 248 -0.03 -13.57 -6.67
N GLU A 249 1.00 -12.76 -6.83
CA GLU A 249 2.22 -13.15 -7.55
C GLU A 249 3.30 -13.58 -6.56
N VAL A 250 3.84 -14.77 -6.76
CA VAL A 250 5.00 -15.28 -6.03
C VAL A 250 6.23 -15.01 -6.88
N CYS A 251 7.14 -14.21 -6.36
CA CYS A 251 8.35 -13.80 -7.06
C CYS A 251 9.57 -14.41 -6.38
N HIS A 252 10.43 -15.05 -7.17
CA HIS A 252 11.65 -15.71 -6.72
C HIS A 252 12.85 -15.27 -7.55
N VAL A 253 13.96 -15.00 -6.89
CA VAL A 253 15.27 -14.82 -7.50
C VAL A 253 16.23 -15.80 -6.84
N GLY A 254 16.52 -16.88 -7.54
CA GLY A 254 17.37 -17.97 -7.06
C GLY A 254 18.83 -17.58 -6.78
N PRO A 255 19.67 -18.53 -6.36
CA PRO A 255 21.05 -18.26 -6.03
C PRO A 255 21.85 -17.88 -7.30
N LEU A 256 22.44 -16.71 -7.28
CA LEU A 256 23.28 -16.15 -8.34
C LEU A 256 24.61 -15.68 -7.74
N PRO A 257 25.72 -15.71 -8.51
CA PRO A 257 26.92 -14.97 -8.14
C PRO A 257 26.61 -13.49 -7.92
N VAL A 258 27.20 -12.87 -6.88
CA VAL A 258 26.92 -11.48 -6.46
C VAL A 258 26.95 -10.50 -7.65
N GLY A 259 27.93 -10.62 -8.55
CA GLY A 259 28.02 -9.74 -9.73
C GLY A 259 26.81 -9.86 -10.68
N ARG A 260 26.24 -11.06 -10.83
CA ARG A 260 25.02 -11.29 -11.62
C ARG A 260 23.79 -10.76 -10.89
N ALA A 261 23.69 -11.00 -9.57
CA ALA A 261 22.60 -10.47 -8.78
C ALA A 261 22.55 -8.92 -8.82
N LEU A 262 23.72 -8.25 -8.76
CA LEU A 262 23.84 -6.80 -8.96
C LEU A 262 23.36 -6.36 -10.35
N ALA A 263 23.72 -7.10 -11.40
CA ALA A 263 23.28 -6.79 -12.76
C ALA A 263 21.75 -6.95 -12.93
N VAL A 264 21.15 -7.98 -12.31
CA VAL A 264 19.70 -8.19 -12.28
C VAL A 264 19.03 -7.03 -11.53
N LEU A 265 19.52 -6.69 -10.35
CA LEU A 265 18.99 -5.57 -9.55
C LEU A 265 19.04 -4.25 -10.32
N ALA A 266 20.15 -3.96 -11.00
CA ALA A 266 20.28 -2.75 -11.82
C ALA A 266 19.27 -2.71 -12.98
N GLN A 267 18.98 -3.85 -13.60
CA GLN A 267 17.96 -3.95 -14.65
C GLN A 267 16.54 -3.79 -14.09
N VAL A 268 16.25 -4.37 -12.91
CA VAL A 268 14.98 -4.20 -12.19
C VAL A 268 14.74 -2.73 -11.87
N VAL A 269 15.71 -2.07 -11.26
CA VAL A 269 15.63 -0.63 -10.92
C VAL A 269 15.48 0.25 -12.16
N ALA A 270 16.13 -0.13 -13.28
CA ALA A 270 15.99 0.57 -14.56
C ALA A 270 14.68 0.26 -15.31
N GLY A 271 13.79 -0.58 -14.77
CA GLY A 271 12.55 -1.01 -15.43
C GLY A 271 12.78 -1.88 -16.67
N ARG A 272 13.95 -2.54 -16.76
CA ARG A 272 14.33 -3.36 -17.92
C ARG A 272 14.25 -4.87 -17.65
N ALA A 273 13.84 -5.27 -16.43
CA ALA A 273 13.84 -6.68 -16.03
C ALA A 273 12.55 -7.45 -16.38
N LYS A 274 11.72 -6.93 -17.27
CA LYS A 274 10.38 -7.43 -17.63
C LYS A 274 10.28 -8.90 -18.08
N ARG A 275 11.21 -9.71 -18.01
CA ARG A 275 11.27 -11.18 -18.26
C ARG A 275 12.70 -11.64 -18.10
N HIS A 276 13.38 -11.13 -17.08
CA HIS A 276 14.74 -11.60 -16.85
C HIS A 276 14.71 -13.08 -16.42
N PRO A 277 15.50 -13.97 -17.04
CA PRO A 277 15.44 -15.41 -16.80
C PRO A 277 15.81 -15.83 -15.37
N ALA A 278 16.41 -14.94 -14.59
CA ALA A 278 16.69 -15.17 -13.17
C ALA A 278 15.54 -14.77 -12.24
N ILE A 279 14.47 -14.22 -12.76
CA ILE A 279 13.29 -13.81 -11.99
C ILE A 279 12.17 -14.77 -12.39
N GLU A 280 11.78 -15.61 -11.47
CA GLU A 280 10.64 -16.51 -11.63
C GLU A 280 9.40 -15.85 -10.99
N VAL A 281 8.28 -15.92 -11.69
CA VAL A 281 6.99 -15.42 -11.21
C VAL A 281 5.95 -16.50 -11.49
N GLU A 282 5.24 -16.90 -10.43
CA GLU A 282 4.05 -17.74 -10.55
C GLU A 282 2.89 -17.11 -9.77
N THR A 283 1.67 -17.51 -10.06
CA THR A 283 0.48 -17.04 -9.36
C THR A 283 0.06 -18.02 -8.28
N ALA A 284 -0.50 -17.51 -7.18
CA ALA A 284 -0.99 -18.30 -6.06
C ALA A 284 -2.15 -17.62 -5.33
N ARG A 285 -2.80 -18.38 -4.47
CA ARG A 285 -3.77 -17.87 -3.50
C ARG A 285 -3.31 -18.05 -2.06
N VAL A 286 -2.49 -19.06 -1.81
CA VAL A 286 -1.95 -19.37 -0.48
C VAL A 286 -0.49 -19.72 -0.61
N VAL A 287 0.35 -19.07 0.19
CA VAL A 287 1.80 -19.33 0.23
C VAL A 287 2.26 -19.43 1.68
N SER A 288 2.88 -20.54 2.05
CA SER A 288 3.52 -20.69 3.36
C SER A 288 5.04 -20.68 3.20
N PHE A 289 5.72 -20.06 4.14
CA PHE A 289 7.18 -19.95 4.14
C PHE A 289 7.79 -20.62 5.36
N GLU A 290 8.83 -21.41 5.11
CA GLU A 290 9.71 -21.99 6.10
C GLU A 290 11.16 -21.59 5.79
N ALA A 291 11.92 -21.21 6.80
CA ALA A 291 13.32 -20.83 6.70
C ALA A 291 14.02 -20.97 8.07
N PRO A 292 15.35 -20.86 8.12
CA PRO A 292 16.10 -20.89 9.38
C PRO A 292 15.58 -19.87 10.40
N ALA A 293 15.70 -20.22 11.67
CA ALA A 293 15.25 -19.38 12.78
C ALA A 293 15.94 -18.00 12.76
N GLY A 294 15.18 -16.97 13.08
CA GLY A 294 15.67 -15.58 13.14
C GLY A 294 15.37 -14.74 11.90
N MET A 295 14.94 -15.36 10.79
CA MET A 295 14.46 -14.59 9.65
C MET A 295 13.08 -13.96 9.93
N VAL A 296 12.85 -12.82 9.33
CA VAL A 296 11.61 -12.06 9.45
C VAL A 296 11.05 -11.74 8.07
N ALA A 297 9.74 -11.66 7.99
CA ALA A 297 9.04 -11.11 6.83
C ALA A 297 8.83 -9.62 7.02
N MET A 298 9.03 -8.88 5.94
CA MET A 298 8.70 -7.46 5.82
C MET A 298 7.49 -7.28 4.91
N ALA A 299 6.62 -6.33 5.22
CA ALA A 299 5.56 -5.91 4.33
C ALA A 299 5.37 -4.40 4.43
N ASP A 300 5.17 -3.76 3.28
CA ASP A 300 4.86 -2.32 3.18
C ASP A 300 5.83 -1.43 3.97
N GLY A 301 7.08 -1.90 4.16
CA GLY A 301 8.15 -1.21 4.90
C GLY A 301 8.29 -1.57 6.38
N ASP A 302 7.40 -2.41 6.92
CA ASP A 302 7.38 -2.80 8.32
C ASP A 302 7.62 -4.30 8.51
N ARG A 303 8.17 -4.70 9.67
CA ARG A 303 8.21 -6.11 10.07
C ARG A 303 6.80 -6.62 10.33
N ILE A 304 6.40 -7.66 9.59
CA ILE A 304 5.03 -8.18 9.64
C ILE A 304 4.91 -9.54 10.34
N ALA A 305 5.88 -10.41 10.18
CA ALA A 305 5.84 -11.75 10.74
C ALA A 305 7.22 -12.32 11.03
N SER A 306 7.27 -13.29 11.95
CA SER A 306 8.38 -14.23 12.12
C SER A 306 8.09 -15.50 11.31
N ILE A 307 9.13 -16.15 10.80
CA ILE A 307 9.02 -17.45 10.11
C ILE A 307 8.85 -18.56 11.17
N PRO A 308 8.00 -19.59 10.90
CA PRO A 308 7.16 -19.78 9.72
C PRO A 308 5.92 -18.87 9.71
N PHE A 309 5.46 -18.55 8.50
CA PHE A 309 4.20 -17.81 8.30
C PHE A 309 3.50 -18.23 7.01
N THR A 310 2.20 -17.93 6.93
CA THR A 310 1.38 -18.16 5.73
C THR A 310 0.79 -16.85 5.25
N VAL A 311 0.73 -16.67 3.95
CA VAL A 311 0.08 -15.56 3.25
C VAL A 311 -1.12 -16.12 2.49
N ASP A 312 -2.31 -15.64 2.82
CA ASP A 312 -3.55 -15.95 2.09
C ASP A 312 -4.03 -14.70 1.35
N VAL A 313 -4.47 -14.83 0.11
CA VAL A 313 -5.18 -13.73 -0.55
C VAL A 313 -6.44 -13.35 0.24
N ALA A 314 -6.70 -12.07 0.35
CA ALA A 314 -7.89 -11.50 1.00
C ALA A 314 -8.70 -10.71 -0.02
N PRO A 315 -9.58 -11.36 -0.82
CA PRO A 315 -10.31 -10.68 -1.87
C PRO A 315 -11.26 -9.61 -1.35
N GLY A 316 -11.24 -8.43 -1.97
CA GLY A 316 -12.16 -7.34 -1.65
C GLY A 316 -12.12 -6.85 -0.19
N VAL A 317 -10.98 -6.99 0.47
CA VAL A 317 -10.85 -6.75 1.90
C VAL A 317 -11.10 -5.30 2.31
N VAL A 318 -10.91 -4.34 1.41
CA VAL A 318 -11.14 -2.92 1.65
C VAL A 318 -11.85 -2.30 0.44
N SER A 319 -12.86 -1.45 0.68
CA SER A 319 -13.41 -0.59 -0.37
C SER A 319 -12.53 0.66 -0.54
N VAL A 320 -11.99 0.87 -1.73
CA VAL A 320 -11.09 1.99 -2.04
C VAL A 320 -11.70 2.92 -3.08
N LEU A 321 -11.55 4.23 -2.86
CA LEU A 321 -11.84 5.24 -3.87
C LEU A 321 -10.62 5.40 -4.80
N VAL A 322 -10.81 5.15 -6.10
CA VAL A 322 -9.77 5.31 -7.14
C VAL A 322 -10.05 6.50 -8.06
#